data_226f91d41784fc823e521702d1f75c05
#
_entry.id   226f91d41784fc823e521702d1f75c05
#
_cell.length_a   1.000
_cell.length_b   1.000
_cell.length_c   1.000
_cell.angle_alpha   90.00
_cell.angle_beta   90.00
_cell.angle_gamma   90.00
#
_symmetry.space_group_name_H-M   'P 1'
#
loop_
_entity.id
_entity.type
_entity.pdbx_description
1 polymer ?
#
loop_
_entity_poly.entity_id
_entity_poly.type
_entity_poly.pdbx_seq_one_letter_code
_entity_poly.pdbx_strand_id
1 'polypeptide(L)'
;MRGREFTMKDAYSFDRDEAGALKSYDTMYAAYMRIFGRLGLEFRAVAADTGSIGGTRSHEFQVIADTGEDLLVYNAETDYAANIELAEAVSLYPVRGEATQAMADVPTPGAAKCEDVAKLLGLPLEKTIKSIVLATDGDKGKVDIWLLLLRGDHELNEIKAGKLPGLAGFRFATESEIVEYFGCKPGYLGPVKTAKPVHVIADRTVANMADFVCGANKEDFHIQGVNWGRDLPEPELVADLRNVVAGDPSPDGKGTLSIQRGIEVGHVFYLGKKYSEALKATFLDLSLIHISEPTRQAE
;
A
#
# COMPACT_ATOMS: atom_id res chain seq x y z
N MET A 1 18.25 17.52 -4.49
CA MET A 1 18.52 18.77 -3.69
C MET A 1 17.31 19.66 -3.81
N ARG A 2 16.55 19.86 -2.73
CA ARG A 2 15.41 20.80 -2.72
C ARG A 2 15.92 22.23 -2.61
N GLY A 3 15.51 23.09 -3.54
CA GLY A 3 15.77 24.52 -3.44
C GLY A 3 14.97 25.16 -2.30
N ARG A 4 15.49 26.21 -1.67
CA ARG A 4 14.74 26.98 -0.67
C ARG A 4 13.70 27.90 -1.31
N GLU A 5 13.93 28.26 -2.57
CA GLU A 5 13.02 29.01 -3.43
C GLU A 5 12.96 28.34 -4.80
N PHE A 6 11.79 28.22 -5.37
CA PHE A 6 11.55 27.71 -6.71
C PHE A 6 10.28 28.33 -7.29
N THR A 7 10.19 28.33 -8.61
CA THR A 7 9.01 28.82 -9.31
C THR A 7 8.11 27.66 -9.65
N MET A 8 6.85 27.77 -9.26
CA MET A 8 5.79 26.82 -9.66
C MET A 8 4.94 27.42 -10.76
N LYS A 9 4.42 26.57 -11.61
CA LYS A 9 3.34 26.85 -12.51
C LYS A 9 2.14 26.02 -12.07
N ASP A 10 1.08 26.69 -11.68
CA ASP A 10 -0.20 26.05 -11.38
C ASP A 10 -1.22 26.33 -12.48
N ALA A 11 -2.11 25.36 -12.73
CA ALA A 11 -3.28 25.55 -13.58
C ALA A 11 -4.48 24.82 -12.98
N TYR A 12 -5.65 25.45 -13.07
CA TYR A 12 -6.91 24.94 -12.55
C TYR A 12 -7.95 25.00 -13.66
N SER A 13 -8.73 23.94 -13.84
CA SER A 13 -9.91 23.94 -14.68
C SER A 13 -11.18 23.74 -13.85
N PHE A 14 -12.28 24.28 -14.36
CA PHE A 14 -13.61 24.11 -13.81
C PHE A 14 -14.49 23.65 -14.95
N ASP A 15 -15.02 22.47 -14.84
CA ASP A 15 -15.77 21.81 -15.89
C ASP A 15 -17.24 21.63 -15.46
N ARG A 16 -18.12 21.49 -16.45
CA ARG A 16 -19.55 21.39 -16.23
C ARG A 16 -19.96 20.07 -15.56
N ASP A 17 -19.24 19.02 -15.92
CA ASP A 17 -19.51 17.65 -15.48
C ASP A 17 -18.22 16.84 -15.40
N GLU A 18 -18.33 15.64 -14.86
CA GLU A 18 -17.21 14.71 -14.73
C GLU A 18 -16.52 14.41 -16.07
N ALA A 19 -17.29 14.22 -17.14
CA ALA A 19 -16.73 13.93 -18.45
C ALA A 19 -15.87 15.10 -18.99
N GLY A 20 -16.32 16.34 -18.76
CA GLY A 20 -15.53 17.54 -19.04
C GLY A 20 -14.25 17.60 -18.23
N ALA A 21 -14.34 17.38 -16.93
CA ALA A 21 -13.20 17.39 -16.02
C ALA A 21 -12.16 16.31 -16.38
N LEU A 22 -12.59 15.09 -16.70
CA LEU A 22 -11.69 14.03 -17.17
C LEU A 22 -11.04 14.39 -18.53
N LYS A 23 -11.76 15.04 -19.43
CA LYS A 23 -11.19 15.53 -20.68
C LYS A 23 -10.13 16.62 -20.45
N SER A 24 -10.38 17.53 -19.52
CA SER A 24 -9.39 18.54 -19.11
C SER A 24 -8.15 17.88 -18.50
N TYR A 25 -8.34 16.90 -17.64
CA TYR A 25 -7.27 16.08 -17.10
C TYR A 25 -6.41 15.43 -18.19
N ASP A 26 -7.04 14.72 -19.14
CA ASP A 26 -6.33 14.04 -20.23
C ASP A 26 -5.62 15.06 -21.17
N THR A 27 -6.21 16.24 -21.37
CA THR A 27 -5.59 17.32 -22.13
C THR A 27 -4.30 17.80 -21.50
N MET A 28 -4.30 17.96 -20.18
CA MET A 28 -3.13 18.41 -19.46
C MET A 28 -2.08 17.31 -19.30
N TYR A 29 -2.50 16.08 -19.08
CA TYR A 29 -1.61 14.93 -19.15
C TYR A 29 -0.84 14.90 -20.48
N ALA A 30 -1.55 15.00 -21.60
CA ALA A 30 -0.94 15.05 -22.92
C ALA A 30 -0.05 16.29 -23.13
N ALA A 31 -0.38 17.43 -22.51
CA ALA A 31 0.46 18.62 -22.56
C ALA A 31 1.80 18.40 -21.83
N TYR A 32 1.80 17.82 -20.62
CA TYR A 32 3.01 17.49 -19.90
C TYR A 32 3.88 16.47 -20.65
N MET A 33 3.28 15.43 -21.23
CA MET A 33 4.01 14.48 -22.08
C MET A 33 4.77 15.19 -23.21
N ARG A 34 4.13 16.17 -23.87
CA ARG A 34 4.78 16.97 -24.93
C ARG A 34 5.85 17.90 -24.37
N ILE A 35 5.59 18.58 -23.26
CA ILE A 35 6.54 19.53 -22.65
C ILE A 35 7.83 18.81 -22.27
N PHE A 36 7.75 17.76 -21.49
CA PHE A 36 8.92 17.04 -21.01
C PHE A 36 9.65 16.30 -22.14
N GLY A 37 8.92 15.74 -23.09
CA GLY A 37 9.51 15.18 -24.32
C GLY A 37 10.28 16.22 -25.15
N ARG A 38 9.74 17.43 -25.31
CA ARG A 38 10.43 18.53 -26.02
C ARG A 38 11.65 19.07 -25.26
N LEU A 39 11.67 18.97 -23.95
CA LEU A 39 12.84 19.30 -23.13
C LEU A 39 13.92 18.22 -23.20
N GLY A 40 13.65 17.08 -23.85
CA GLY A 40 14.61 15.97 -23.96
C GLY A 40 14.83 15.22 -22.66
N LEU A 41 13.88 15.28 -21.71
CA LEU A 41 13.98 14.59 -20.46
C LEU A 41 13.66 13.09 -20.64
N GLU A 42 14.43 12.24 -19.98
CA GLU A 42 14.04 10.84 -19.78
C GLU A 42 13.10 10.78 -18.59
N PHE A 43 11.82 10.58 -18.83
CA PHE A 43 10.80 10.65 -17.81
C PHE A 43 9.73 9.56 -17.98
N ARG A 44 8.99 9.31 -16.91
CA ARG A 44 7.79 8.46 -16.91
C ARG A 44 6.63 9.20 -16.26
N ALA A 45 5.45 9.02 -16.83
CA ALA A 45 4.20 9.37 -16.17
C ALA A 45 3.76 8.16 -15.35
N VAL A 46 3.64 8.32 -14.03
CA VAL A 46 3.32 7.25 -13.09
C VAL A 46 2.04 7.55 -12.34
N ALA A 47 1.22 6.53 -12.13
CA ALA A 47 0.07 6.66 -11.25
C ALA A 47 0.55 6.93 -9.82
N ALA A 48 -0.07 7.90 -9.15
CA ALA A 48 0.33 8.36 -7.84
C ALA A 48 -0.85 8.49 -6.89
N ASP A 49 -0.57 8.46 -5.58
CA ASP A 49 -1.58 8.74 -4.57
C ASP A 49 -1.95 10.22 -4.58
N THR A 50 -3.23 10.52 -4.38
CA THR A 50 -3.71 11.90 -4.34
C THR A 50 -3.44 12.58 -3.00
N GLY A 51 -3.04 11.84 -1.98
CA GLY A 51 -2.70 12.31 -0.65
C GLY A 51 -3.76 13.22 -0.02
N SER A 52 -3.31 14.22 0.71
CA SER A 52 -4.17 15.23 1.35
C SER A 52 -4.91 16.12 0.34
N ILE A 53 -4.38 16.26 -0.88
CA ILE A 53 -5.03 16.99 -1.96
C ILE A 53 -6.37 16.35 -2.29
N GLY A 54 -6.41 15.02 -2.36
CA GLY A 54 -7.63 14.25 -2.62
C GLY A 54 -7.99 14.18 -4.09
N GLY A 55 -9.17 13.64 -4.37
CA GLY A 55 -9.57 13.25 -5.71
C GLY A 55 -9.43 11.75 -5.91
N THR A 56 -9.65 11.28 -7.13
CA THR A 56 -9.68 9.82 -7.42
C THR A 56 -8.68 9.39 -8.48
N ARG A 57 -8.00 10.33 -9.14
CA ARG A 57 -7.01 10.05 -10.17
C ARG A 57 -5.88 11.06 -10.12
N SER A 58 -4.65 10.59 -10.22
CA SER A 58 -3.46 11.43 -10.19
C SER A 58 -2.34 10.76 -10.99
N HIS A 59 -1.54 11.57 -11.71
CA HIS A 59 -0.29 11.12 -12.33
C HIS A 59 0.82 12.13 -12.05
N GLU A 60 1.93 11.60 -11.61
CA GLU A 60 3.20 12.32 -11.50
C GLU A 60 4.03 12.13 -12.77
N PHE A 61 4.78 13.16 -13.14
CA PHE A 61 5.77 13.10 -14.22
C PHE A 61 7.14 13.10 -13.55
N GLN A 62 7.79 11.95 -13.59
CA GLN A 62 9.03 11.69 -12.86
C GLN A 62 10.19 11.58 -13.84
N VAL A 63 11.18 12.46 -13.71
CA VAL A 63 12.45 12.35 -14.43
C VAL A 63 13.29 11.27 -13.79
N ILE A 64 13.79 10.34 -14.59
CA ILE A 64 14.64 9.24 -14.12
C ILE A 64 15.98 9.82 -13.67
N ALA A 65 16.30 9.64 -12.39
CA ALA A 65 17.54 10.13 -11.79
C ALA A 65 17.90 9.31 -10.55
N ASP A 66 19.13 8.83 -10.46
CA ASP A 66 19.60 8.03 -9.31
C ASP A 66 19.58 8.80 -7.99
N THR A 67 19.62 10.14 -8.07
CA THR A 67 19.53 11.05 -6.92
C THR A 67 18.10 11.41 -6.55
N GLY A 68 17.10 10.85 -7.25
CA GLY A 68 15.69 11.08 -6.96
C GLY A 68 15.27 10.57 -5.59
N GLU A 69 14.28 11.21 -4.99
CA GLU A 69 13.73 10.81 -3.69
C GLU A 69 12.66 9.72 -3.85
N ASP A 70 11.91 9.73 -4.97
CA ASP A 70 10.80 8.82 -5.21
C ASP A 70 11.25 7.50 -5.81
N LEU A 71 10.52 6.44 -5.49
CA LEU A 71 10.70 5.12 -6.07
C LEU A 71 9.58 4.85 -7.09
N LEU A 72 9.99 4.64 -8.33
CA LEU A 72 9.12 4.36 -9.45
C LEU A 72 9.15 2.89 -9.78
N VAL A 73 7.98 2.30 -9.82
CA VAL A 73 7.77 0.92 -10.22
C VAL A 73 7.27 0.91 -11.66
N TYR A 74 7.88 0.13 -12.52
CA TYR A 74 7.47 0.04 -13.92
C TYR A 74 7.75 -1.35 -14.49
N ASN A 75 7.03 -1.66 -15.57
CA ASN A 75 7.31 -2.81 -16.39
C ASN A 75 8.02 -2.34 -17.68
N ALA A 76 9.17 -2.97 -18.00
CA ALA A 76 9.93 -2.59 -19.20
C ALA A 76 9.27 -3.03 -20.52
N GLU A 77 8.33 -3.98 -20.46
CA GLU A 77 7.67 -4.58 -21.64
C GLU A 77 6.29 -3.97 -21.91
N THR A 78 5.75 -3.17 -20.99
CA THR A 78 4.40 -2.60 -21.06
C THR A 78 4.39 -1.14 -20.60
N ASP A 79 3.23 -0.49 -20.66
CA ASP A 79 3.04 0.88 -20.19
C ASP A 79 2.75 0.98 -18.68
N TYR A 80 2.82 -0.15 -17.93
CA TYR A 80 2.59 -0.12 -16.50
C TYR A 80 3.68 0.68 -15.79
N ALA A 81 3.27 1.73 -15.09
CA ALA A 81 4.15 2.52 -14.22
C ALA A 81 3.34 3.14 -13.08
N ALA A 82 3.88 3.08 -11.87
CA ALA A 82 3.27 3.65 -10.67
C ALA A 82 4.33 4.11 -9.67
N ASN A 83 3.99 5.08 -8.81
CA ASN A 83 4.76 5.32 -7.60
C ASN A 83 4.67 4.09 -6.69
N ILE A 84 5.74 3.77 -5.94
CA ILE A 84 5.78 2.59 -5.07
C ILE A 84 4.63 2.56 -4.07
N GLU A 85 4.13 3.70 -3.68
CA GLU A 85 2.98 3.85 -2.77
C GLU A 85 1.69 3.26 -3.32
N LEU A 86 1.54 3.26 -4.66
CA LEU A 86 0.36 2.73 -5.37
C LEU A 86 0.62 1.46 -6.16
N ALA A 87 1.88 1.13 -6.42
CA ALA A 87 2.22 -0.03 -7.25
C ALA A 87 1.57 -1.31 -6.71
N GLU A 88 0.74 -1.95 -7.52
CA GLU A 88 -0.01 -3.14 -7.12
C GLU A 88 0.92 -4.34 -6.98
N ALA A 89 0.86 -5.01 -5.83
CA ALA A 89 1.52 -6.27 -5.59
C ALA A 89 0.54 -7.44 -5.80
N VAL A 90 0.88 -8.34 -6.69
CA VAL A 90 0.14 -9.59 -6.90
C VAL A 90 0.67 -10.69 -5.99
N SER A 91 -0.11 -11.76 -5.81
CA SER A 91 0.35 -12.93 -5.06
C SER A 91 1.53 -13.59 -5.78
N LEU A 92 2.57 -13.93 -5.03
CA LEU A 92 3.72 -14.68 -5.54
C LEU A 92 3.42 -16.18 -5.64
N TYR A 93 2.34 -16.64 -5.04
CA TYR A 93 1.85 -18.01 -5.12
C TYR A 93 0.47 -18.01 -5.81
N PRO A 94 0.36 -18.58 -7.01
CA PRO A 94 -0.91 -18.58 -7.76
C PRO A 94 -1.99 -19.44 -7.10
N VAL A 95 -1.57 -20.47 -6.37
CA VAL A 95 -2.45 -21.39 -5.63
C VAL A 95 -1.78 -21.74 -4.31
N ARG A 96 -2.59 -21.90 -3.26
CA ARG A 96 -2.11 -22.38 -1.96
C ARG A 96 -1.60 -23.81 -2.07
N GLY A 97 -0.39 -24.07 -1.56
CA GLY A 97 0.19 -25.39 -1.46
C GLY A 97 -0.57 -26.29 -0.46
N GLU A 98 -0.34 -27.59 -0.55
CA GLU A 98 -0.87 -28.54 0.42
C GLU A 98 -0.16 -28.42 1.77
N ALA A 99 -0.89 -28.66 2.85
CA ALA A 99 -0.36 -28.75 4.22
C ALA A 99 0.39 -30.06 4.39
N THR A 100 1.71 -30.00 4.49
CA THR A 100 2.58 -31.18 4.58
C THR A 100 3.17 -31.37 5.98
N GLN A 101 3.19 -30.31 6.82
CA GLN A 101 3.79 -30.31 8.15
C GLN A 101 2.71 -30.21 9.22
N ALA A 102 2.92 -30.90 10.35
CA ALA A 102 2.12 -30.68 11.55
C ALA A 102 2.50 -29.35 12.20
N MET A 103 1.50 -28.65 12.73
CA MET A 103 1.73 -27.45 13.52
C MET A 103 2.46 -27.78 14.82
N ALA A 104 3.55 -27.09 15.13
CA ALA A 104 4.33 -27.30 16.34
C ALA A 104 4.93 -25.98 16.89
N ASP A 105 4.87 -25.83 18.20
CA ASP A 105 5.59 -24.75 18.90
C ASP A 105 7.09 -25.07 18.88
N VAL A 106 7.92 -24.08 18.50
CA VAL A 106 9.38 -24.22 18.44
C VAL A 106 10.04 -23.13 19.27
N PRO A 107 11.04 -23.45 20.10
CA PRO A 107 11.77 -22.45 20.88
C PRO A 107 12.66 -21.61 19.93
N THR A 108 12.55 -20.31 20.06
CA THR A 108 13.32 -19.33 19.28
C THR A 108 13.87 -18.22 20.19
N PRO A 109 14.74 -18.57 21.14
CA PRO A 109 15.20 -17.64 22.17
C PRO A 109 15.91 -16.43 21.55
N GLY A 110 15.44 -15.23 21.91
CA GLY A 110 15.99 -13.96 21.45
C GLY A 110 15.73 -13.63 19.96
N ALA A 111 15.03 -14.47 19.20
CA ALA A 111 14.74 -14.26 17.80
C ALA A 111 13.36 -13.59 17.62
N ALA A 112 13.36 -12.27 17.57
CA ALA A 112 12.13 -11.46 17.40
C ALA A 112 11.91 -11.01 15.95
N LYS A 113 12.93 -11.06 15.09
CA LYS A 113 12.86 -10.69 13.68
C LYS A 113 12.72 -11.93 12.81
N CYS A 114 12.00 -11.82 11.70
CA CYS A 114 11.80 -12.92 10.76
C CYS A 114 13.12 -13.52 10.25
N GLU A 115 14.14 -12.68 10.02
CA GLU A 115 15.47 -13.11 9.58
C GLU A 115 16.16 -13.99 10.63
N ASP A 116 16.07 -13.61 11.92
CA ASP A 116 16.67 -14.36 13.01
C ASP A 116 15.95 -15.69 13.22
N VAL A 117 14.62 -15.68 13.14
CA VAL A 117 13.79 -16.90 13.21
C VAL A 117 14.11 -17.84 12.06
N ALA A 118 14.15 -17.36 10.82
CA ALA A 118 14.48 -18.15 9.64
C ALA A 118 15.86 -18.80 9.78
N LYS A 119 16.87 -18.02 10.20
CA LYS A 119 18.23 -18.49 10.42
C LYS A 119 18.30 -19.55 11.52
N LEU A 120 17.61 -19.32 12.65
CA LEU A 120 17.62 -20.24 13.79
C LEU A 120 16.97 -21.58 13.43
N LEU A 121 15.87 -21.55 12.65
CA LEU A 121 15.15 -22.74 12.24
C LEU A 121 15.71 -23.39 10.95
N GLY A 122 16.69 -22.78 10.30
CA GLY A 122 17.27 -23.28 9.04
C GLY A 122 16.27 -23.25 7.88
N LEU A 123 15.38 -22.27 7.86
CA LEU A 123 14.32 -22.12 6.86
C LEU A 123 14.56 -20.90 5.95
N PRO A 124 14.04 -20.88 4.73
CA PRO A 124 13.98 -19.68 3.92
C PRO A 124 13.14 -18.58 4.62
N LEU A 125 13.55 -17.31 4.47
CA LEU A 125 12.85 -16.17 5.06
C LEU A 125 11.39 -16.09 4.57
N GLU A 126 11.15 -16.49 3.33
CA GLU A 126 9.85 -16.54 2.67
C GLU A 126 8.86 -17.52 3.31
N LYS A 127 9.32 -18.39 4.21
CA LYS A 127 8.46 -19.28 5.00
C LYS A 127 7.98 -18.63 6.31
N THR A 128 8.53 -17.50 6.69
CA THR A 128 8.07 -16.75 7.87
C THR A 128 7.01 -15.72 7.50
N ILE A 129 6.16 -15.37 8.46
CA ILE A 129 5.25 -14.24 8.33
C ILE A 129 5.54 -13.19 9.40
N LYS A 130 5.47 -11.94 8.97
CA LYS A 130 5.60 -10.74 9.80
C LYS A 130 4.21 -10.32 10.27
N SER A 131 4.03 -10.17 11.58
CA SER A 131 2.80 -9.72 12.22
C SER A 131 2.89 -8.25 12.60
N ILE A 132 2.05 -7.42 12.01
CA ILE A 132 1.98 -5.98 12.28
C ILE A 132 0.64 -5.68 12.92
N VAL A 133 0.64 -5.02 14.06
CA VAL A 133 -0.57 -4.72 14.82
C VAL A 133 -0.91 -3.23 14.69
N LEU A 134 -2.07 -2.97 14.12
CA LEU A 134 -2.65 -1.64 14.00
C LEU A 134 -3.85 -1.50 14.91
N ALA A 135 -4.16 -0.26 15.26
CA ALA A 135 -5.32 0.09 16.07
C ALA A 135 -6.11 1.21 15.39
N THR A 136 -7.44 1.13 15.47
CA THR A 136 -8.34 2.22 15.10
C THR A 136 -9.19 2.60 16.31
N ASP A 137 -9.24 3.91 16.57
CA ASP A 137 -9.99 4.46 17.70
C ASP A 137 -11.44 4.72 17.26
N GLY A 138 -12.34 3.93 17.79
CA GLY A 138 -13.78 4.05 17.54
C GLY A 138 -14.50 4.96 18.54
N ASP A 139 -15.81 5.08 18.37
CA ASP A 139 -16.66 5.87 19.26
C ASP A 139 -16.59 5.37 20.71
N LYS A 140 -16.66 6.28 21.66
CA LYS A 140 -16.70 6.01 23.11
C LYS A 140 -15.44 5.32 23.68
N GLY A 141 -14.29 5.47 23.03
CA GLY A 141 -13.04 4.88 23.51
C GLY A 141 -12.88 3.38 23.23
N LYS A 142 -13.72 2.83 22.34
CA LYS A 142 -13.52 1.47 21.82
C LYS A 142 -12.32 1.47 20.88
N VAL A 143 -11.41 0.53 21.06
CA VAL A 143 -10.28 0.31 20.16
C VAL A 143 -10.48 -1.00 19.45
N ASP A 144 -10.45 -0.96 18.12
CA ASP A 144 -10.44 -2.18 17.30
C ASP A 144 -8.99 -2.51 16.91
N ILE A 145 -8.58 -3.76 17.13
CA ILE A 145 -7.22 -4.24 16.88
C ILE A 145 -7.19 -5.08 15.61
N TRP A 146 -6.24 -4.72 14.75
CA TRP A 146 -6.04 -5.31 13.43
C TRP A 146 -4.67 -5.96 13.36
N LEU A 147 -4.63 -7.23 13.01
CA LEU A 147 -3.41 -7.99 12.77
C LEU A 147 -3.20 -8.12 11.26
N LEU A 148 -2.23 -7.40 10.74
CA LEU A 148 -1.82 -7.48 9.34
C LEU A 148 -0.67 -8.47 9.19
N LEU A 149 -0.81 -9.40 8.26
CA LEU A 149 0.14 -10.47 8.02
C LEU A 149 0.82 -10.31 6.67
N LEU A 150 2.14 -10.15 6.69
CA LEU A 150 2.98 -10.08 5.50
C LEU A 150 3.99 -11.24 5.50
N ARG A 151 4.50 -11.62 4.34
CA ARG A 151 5.64 -12.54 4.26
C ARG A 151 6.87 -11.89 4.89
N GLY A 152 7.73 -12.66 5.55
CA GLY A 152 8.79 -12.12 6.39
C GLY A 152 9.78 -11.19 5.70
N ASP A 153 9.99 -11.36 4.41
CA ASP A 153 10.85 -10.53 3.55
C ASP A 153 10.15 -9.28 2.97
N HIS A 154 8.84 -9.10 3.23
CA HIS A 154 8.06 -7.98 2.70
C HIS A 154 7.88 -6.86 3.73
N GLU A 155 7.67 -5.63 3.22
CA GLU A 155 7.41 -4.44 4.03
C GLU A 155 5.99 -3.92 3.81
N LEU A 156 5.36 -3.46 4.91
CA LEU A 156 4.03 -2.88 4.88
C LEU A 156 4.01 -1.60 4.04
N ASN A 157 2.99 -1.47 3.22
CA ASN A 157 2.61 -0.21 2.59
C ASN A 157 1.47 0.43 3.41
N GLU A 158 1.82 1.44 4.21
CA GLU A 158 0.87 2.10 5.10
C GLU A 158 -0.26 2.82 4.34
N ILE A 159 0.02 3.33 3.14
CA ILE A 159 -0.97 4.01 2.28
C ILE A 159 -2.03 3.01 1.81
N LYS A 160 -1.62 1.82 1.36
CA LYS A 160 -2.55 0.75 0.99
C LYS A 160 -3.36 0.28 2.19
N ALA A 161 -2.70 0.05 3.34
CA ALA A 161 -3.36 -0.35 4.57
C ALA A 161 -4.42 0.67 5.01
N GLY A 162 -4.11 1.97 4.97
CA GLY A 162 -5.04 3.04 5.36
C GLY A 162 -6.27 3.19 4.46
N LYS A 163 -6.24 2.62 3.25
CA LYS A 163 -7.38 2.60 2.32
C LYS A 163 -8.34 1.43 2.54
N LEU A 164 -7.96 0.47 3.38
CA LEU A 164 -8.81 -0.69 3.64
C LEU A 164 -10.00 -0.32 4.54
N PRO A 165 -11.13 -1.01 4.39
CA PRO A 165 -12.30 -0.82 5.24
C PRO A 165 -11.93 -1.00 6.72
N GLY A 166 -12.30 -0.03 7.55
CA GLY A 166 -12.03 -0.03 8.98
C GLY A 166 -10.65 0.48 9.40
N LEU A 167 -9.71 0.68 8.47
CA LEU A 167 -8.35 1.14 8.77
C LEU A 167 -8.10 2.62 8.47
N ALA A 168 -9.11 3.38 8.05
CA ALA A 168 -8.94 4.83 7.86
C ALA A 168 -8.50 5.50 9.18
N GLY A 169 -7.37 6.24 9.13
CA GLY A 169 -6.82 6.91 10.31
C GLY A 169 -6.21 5.98 11.36
N PHE A 170 -5.81 4.78 10.99
CA PHE A 170 -5.13 3.85 11.87
C PHE A 170 -3.87 4.44 12.51
N ARG A 171 -3.47 3.87 13.62
CA ARG A 171 -2.16 4.02 14.25
C ARG A 171 -1.56 2.65 14.54
N PHE A 172 -0.27 2.59 14.77
CA PHE A 172 0.32 1.38 15.34
C PHE A 172 -0.21 1.16 16.76
N ALA A 173 -0.49 -0.10 17.09
CA ALA A 173 -0.94 -0.45 18.44
C ALA A 173 0.19 -0.21 19.46
N THR A 174 -0.18 0.26 20.63
CA THR A 174 0.75 0.43 21.77
C THR A 174 1.17 -0.93 22.34
N GLU A 175 2.31 -0.98 23.03
CA GLU A 175 2.76 -2.22 23.69
C GLU A 175 1.72 -2.77 24.68
N SER A 176 1.02 -1.89 25.39
CA SER A 176 -0.04 -2.29 26.33
C SER A 176 -1.23 -2.96 25.62
N GLU A 177 -1.66 -2.42 24.48
CA GLU A 177 -2.71 -3.03 23.67
C GLU A 177 -2.25 -4.38 23.09
N ILE A 178 -1.01 -4.47 22.63
CA ILE A 178 -0.44 -5.72 22.13
C ILE A 178 -0.43 -6.79 23.23
N VAL A 179 0.06 -6.46 24.42
CA VAL A 179 0.07 -7.39 25.55
C VAL A 179 -1.35 -7.82 25.95
N GLU A 180 -2.30 -6.89 25.91
CA GLU A 180 -3.70 -7.18 26.25
C GLU A 180 -4.36 -8.15 25.27
N TYR A 181 -4.09 -8.00 23.95
CA TYR A 181 -4.76 -8.80 22.91
C TYR A 181 -4.01 -10.06 22.51
N PHE A 182 -2.70 -10.10 22.69
CA PHE A 182 -1.86 -11.24 22.30
C PHE A 182 -1.25 -12.00 23.48
N GLY A 183 -1.18 -11.39 24.67
CA GLY A 183 -0.60 -12.02 25.86
C GLY A 183 0.93 -11.97 25.94
N CYS A 184 1.60 -11.33 24.98
CA CYS A 184 3.06 -11.18 24.94
C CYS A 184 3.48 -9.84 24.34
N LYS A 185 4.76 -9.51 24.49
CA LYS A 185 5.36 -8.31 23.89
C LYS A 185 5.57 -8.46 22.38
N PRO A 186 5.73 -7.33 21.64
CA PRO A 186 6.12 -7.34 20.23
C PRO A 186 7.34 -8.24 19.97
N GLY A 187 7.35 -8.89 18.80
CA GLY A 187 8.43 -9.77 18.33
C GLY A 187 8.03 -11.25 18.23
N TYR A 188 6.97 -11.66 18.92
CA TYR A 188 6.53 -13.05 18.94
C TYR A 188 5.04 -13.20 18.60
N LEU A 189 4.47 -12.22 17.88
CA LEU A 189 3.05 -12.15 17.59
C LEU A 189 2.66 -13.03 16.41
N GLY A 190 1.49 -13.64 16.50
CA GLY A 190 0.92 -14.44 15.42
C GLY A 190 -0.60 -14.54 15.48
N PRO A 191 -1.22 -15.04 14.40
CA PRO A 191 -2.68 -15.16 14.33
C PRO A 191 -3.26 -16.33 15.10
N VAL A 192 -2.42 -17.24 15.59
CA VAL A 192 -2.84 -18.47 16.29
C VAL A 192 -2.94 -18.20 17.78
N LYS A 193 -4.09 -18.52 18.40
CA LYS A 193 -4.32 -18.44 19.86
C LYS A 193 -4.08 -17.04 20.46
N THR A 194 -4.62 -15.99 19.83
CA THR A 194 -4.65 -14.65 20.42
C THR A 194 -5.42 -14.64 21.74
N ALA A 195 -5.02 -13.80 22.71
CA ALA A 195 -5.68 -13.70 24.01
C ALA A 195 -7.09 -13.10 23.92
N LYS A 196 -7.30 -12.20 22.95
CA LYS A 196 -8.59 -11.61 22.62
C LYS A 196 -8.82 -11.66 21.10
N PRO A 197 -10.07 -11.60 20.62
CA PRO A 197 -10.35 -11.52 19.19
C PRO A 197 -9.72 -10.29 18.56
N VAL A 198 -9.13 -10.46 17.39
CA VAL A 198 -8.53 -9.42 16.55
C VAL A 198 -9.00 -9.59 15.10
N HIS A 199 -9.08 -8.52 14.35
CA HIS A 199 -9.33 -8.58 12.92
C HIS A 199 -8.06 -9.02 12.19
N VAL A 200 -8.13 -10.08 11.39
CA VAL A 200 -6.97 -10.62 10.68
C VAL A 200 -7.05 -10.29 9.19
N ILE A 201 -6.08 -9.54 8.70
CA ILE A 201 -5.92 -9.25 7.28
C ILE A 201 -4.62 -9.87 6.79
N ALA A 202 -4.71 -10.69 5.74
CA ALA A 202 -3.52 -11.28 5.13
C ALA A 202 -3.18 -10.61 3.80
N ASP A 203 -1.88 -10.39 3.57
CA ASP A 203 -1.40 -10.07 2.24
C ASP A 203 -1.76 -11.20 1.26
N ARG A 204 -2.00 -10.85 -0.01
CA ARG A 204 -2.34 -11.79 -1.08
C ARG A 204 -1.39 -12.99 -1.16
N THR A 205 -0.09 -12.76 -0.90
CA THR A 205 0.92 -13.84 -0.89
C THR A 205 0.75 -14.71 0.35
N VAL A 206 0.55 -14.12 1.52
CA VAL A 206 0.37 -14.85 2.80
C VAL A 206 -0.88 -15.72 2.79
N ALA A 207 -1.97 -15.24 2.20
CA ALA A 207 -3.21 -16.01 2.06
C ALA A 207 -3.01 -17.32 1.26
N ASN A 208 -2.00 -17.37 0.39
CA ASN A 208 -1.65 -18.56 -0.42
C ASN A 208 -0.43 -19.32 0.13
N MET A 209 0.11 -18.97 1.29
CA MET A 209 1.18 -19.75 1.93
C MET A 209 0.63 -21.02 2.59
N ALA A 210 1.47 -22.04 2.60
CA ALA A 210 1.28 -23.30 3.35
C ALA A 210 2.52 -23.58 4.20
N ASP A 211 2.30 -24.23 5.34
CA ASP A 211 3.36 -24.62 6.28
C ASP A 211 4.25 -23.45 6.71
N PHE A 212 3.63 -22.30 6.99
CA PHE A 212 4.35 -21.10 7.37
C PHE A 212 4.72 -21.03 8.86
N VAL A 213 5.66 -20.15 9.16
CA VAL A 213 6.12 -19.88 10.54
C VAL A 213 5.60 -18.52 10.99
N CYS A 214 5.01 -18.45 12.18
CA CYS A 214 4.55 -17.21 12.81
C CYS A 214 4.89 -17.19 14.30
N GLY A 215 4.74 -16.03 14.95
CA GLY A 215 4.87 -15.92 16.40
C GLY A 215 3.83 -16.78 17.13
N ALA A 216 4.22 -17.29 18.30
CA ALA A 216 3.38 -18.15 19.13
C ALA A 216 2.54 -17.39 20.16
N ASN A 217 2.56 -16.05 20.14
CA ASN A 217 2.03 -15.20 21.20
C ASN A 217 2.61 -15.55 22.57
N LYS A 218 3.86 -15.96 22.58
CA LYS A 218 4.64 -16.35 23.74
C LYS A 218 6.09 -15.96 23.50
N GLU A 219 6.70 -15.28 24.48
CA GLU A 219 8.10 -14.87 24.42
C GLU A 219 9.01 -16.07 24.15
N ASP A 220 10.00 -15.89 23.25
CA ASP A 220 10.96 -16.89 22.83
C ASP A 220 10.39 -18.13 22.11
N PHE A 221 9.15 -18.04 21.57
CA PHE A 221 8.54 -19.11 20.81
C PHE A 221 7.91 -18.64 19.50
N HIS A 222 8.02 -19.49 18.48
CA HIS A 222 7.27 -19.42 17.24
C HIS A 222 6.51 -20.71 16.98
N ILE A 223 5.58 -20.71 16.05
CA ILE A 223 4.85 -21.88 15.59
C ILE A 223 5.25 -22.13 14.14
N GLN A 224 5.68 -23.34 13.81
CA GLN A 224 5.94 -23.77 12.44
C GLN A 224 4.86 -24.71 11.93
N GLY A 225 4.77 -24.88 10.60
CA GLY A 225 3.80 -25.76 9.95
C GLY A 225 2.37 -25.26 10.05
N VAL A 226 2.15 -23.96 10.16
CA VAL A 226 0.82 -23.35 10.27
C VAL A 226 0.15 -23.27 8.92
N ASN A 227 -1.14 -23.64 8.87
CA ASN A 227 -1.93 -23.64 7.66
C ASN A 227 -3.33 -23.06 7.87
N TRP A 228 -3.76 -22.23 6.92
CA TRP A 228 -5.11 -21.72 6.87
C TRP A 228 -6.15 -22.83 6.74
N GLY A 229 -7.30 -22.67 7.37
CA GLY A 229 -8.41 -23.64 7.34
C GLY A 229 -8.20 -24.88 8.19
N ARG A 230 -6.96 -25.22 8.54
CA ARG A 230 -6.62 -26.35 9.42
C ARG A 230 -6.33 -25.90 10.86
N ASP A 231 -5.43 -24.95 11.04
CA ASP A 231 -4.90 -24.54 12.36
C ASP A 231 -5.49 -23.20 12.82
N LEU A 232 -5.94 -22.40 11.89
CA LEU A 232 -6.62 -21.13 12.10
C LEU A 232 -7.67 -20.91 10.99
N PRO A 233 -8.72 -20.10 11.24
CA PRO A 233 -9.68 -19.75 10.22
C PRO A 233 -9.01 -19.00 9.07
N GLU A 234 -9.68 -18.95 7.91
CA GLU A 234 -9.28 -18.07 6.81
C GLU A 234 -9.22 -16.61 7.30
N PRO A 235 -8.34 -15.77 6.72
CA PRO A 235 -8.27 -14.36 7.09
C PRO A 235 -9.61 -13.67 6.79
N GLU A 236 -9.98 -12.71 7.63
CA GLU A 236 -11.20 -11.92 7.47
C GLU A 236 -11.20 -11.15 6.13
N LEU A 237 -10.03 -10.66 5.74
CA LEU A 237 -9.80 -9.97 4.47
C LEU A 237 -8.45 -10.38 3.88
N VAL A 238 -8.41 -10.57 2.57
CA VAL A 238 -7.17 -10.70 1.78
C VAL A 238 -6.99 -9.45 0.94
N ALA A 239 -5.87 -8.77 1.11
CA ALA A 239 -5.61 -7.49 0.44
C ALA A 239 -4.16 -7.37 -0.04
N ASP A 240 -3.89 -6.40 -0.89
CA ASP A 240 -2.54 -5.96 -1.23
C ASP A 240 -2.05 -5.04 -0.09
N LEU A 241 -1.13 -5.54 0.73
CA LEU A 241 -0.64 -4.85 1.93
C LEU A 241 0.81 -4.38 1.80
N ARG A 242 1.54 -4.87 0.82
CA ARG A 242 3.00 -4.70 0.76
C ARG A 242 3.48 -3.71 -0.28
N ASN A 243 4.66 -3.20 -0.09
CA ASN A 243 5.41 -2.62 -1.19
C ASN A 243 5.80 -3.72 -2.19
N VAL A 244 5.82 -3.37 -3.46
CA VAL A 244 6.41 -4.23 -4.49
C VAL A 244 7.93 -4.22 -4.37
N VAL A 245 8.57 -5.28 -4.82
CA VAL A 245 10.02 -5.37 -4.94
C VAL A 245 10.41 -5.64 -6.39
N ALA A 246 11.65 -5.28 -6.75
CA ALA A 246 12.15 -5.57 -8.09
C ALA A 246 12.12 -7.08 -8.37
N GLY A 247 11.60 -7.46 -9.54
CA GLY A 247 11.39 -8.86 -9.91
C GLY A 247 10.01 -9.42 -9.59
N ASP A 248 9.16 -8.69 -8.87
CA ASP A 248 7.76 -9.09 -8.69
C ASP A 248 7.04 -9.23 -10.04
N PRO A 249 6.08 -10.15 -10.16
CA PRO A 249 5.24 -10.23 -11.35
C PRO A 249 4.47 -8.93 -11.57
N SER A 250 4.40 -8.49 -12.81
CA SER A 250 3.62 -7.30 -13.15
C SER A 250 2.11 -7.57 -13.03
N PRO A 251 1.32 -6.64 -12.48
CA PRO A 251 -0.12 -6.81 -12.32
C PRO A 251 -0.89 -6.87 -13.65
N ASP A 252 -0.29 -6.43 -14.75
CA ASP A 252 -0.84 -6.58 -16.11
C ASP A 252 -0.64 -8.00 -16.70
N GLY A 253 -0.02 -8.91 -15.93
CA GLY A 253 0.19 -10.31 -16.28
C GLY A 253 1.34 -10.56 -17.26
N LYS A 254 2.19 -9.56 -17.52
CA LYS A 254 3.33 -9.68 -18.44
C LYS A 254 4.62 -9.29 -17.77
N GLY A 255 5.64 -10.16 -17.83
CA GLY A 255 6.97 -9.86 -17.32
C GLY A 255 7.03 -9.53 -15.83
N THR A 256 8.03 -8.80 -15.43
CA THR A 256 8.33 -8.45 -14.04
C THR A 256 8.52 -6.94 -13.86
N LEU A 257 8.38 -6.50 -12.62
CA LEU A 257 8.52 -5.12 -12.22
C LEU A 257 9.99 -4.75 -11.99
N SER A 258 10.36 -3.56 -12.43
CA SER A 258 11.62 -2.89 -12.14
C SER A 258 11.38 -1.66 -11.27
N ILE A 259 12.39 -1.26 -10.50
CA ILE A 259 12.32 -0.09 -9.62
C ILE A 259 13.46 0.87 -9.99
N GLN A 260 13.14 2.14 -10.18
CA GLN A 260 14.10 3.23 -10.41
C GLN A 260 13.79 4.41 -9.49
N ARG A 261 14.77 5.29 -9.32
CA ARG A 261 14.56 6.56 -8.63
C ARG A 261 14.14 7.64 -9.62
N GLY A 262 13.29 8.56 -9.16
CA GLY A 262 12.81 9.69 -9.93
C GLY A 262 12.76 10.99 -9.15
N ILE A 263 12.71 12.08 -9.92
CA ILE A 263 12.47 13.44 -9.42
C ILE A 263 11.15 13.91 -10.03
N GLU A 264 10.18 14.24 -9.19
CA GLU A 264 8.91 14.80 -9.63
C GLU A 264 9.12 16.17 -10.28
N VAL A 265 8.65 16.34 -11.50
CA VAL A 265 8.75 17.58 -12.28
C VAL A 265 7.38 18.12 -12.71
N GLY A 266 6.34 17.39 -12.49
CA GLY A 266 4.96 17.79 -12.77
C GLY A 266 3.95 16.81 -12.24
N HIS A 267 2.76 17.29 -11.93
CA HIS A 267 1.67 16.50 -11.39
C HIS A 267 0.32 16.96 -11.96
N VAL A 268 -0.55 16.03 -12.26
CA VAL A 268 -1.93 16.30 -12.65
C VAL A 268 -2.89 15.56 -11.76
N PHE A 269 -3.93 16.24 -11.26
CA PHE A 269 -4.93 15.68 -10.37
C PHE A 269 -6.32 15.83 -10.96
N TYR A 270 -7.15 14.80 -10.77
CA TYR A 270 -8.60 14.91 -10.87
C TYR A 270 -9.19 15.04 -9.46
N LEU A 271 -9.62 16.24 -9.11
CA LEU A 271 -10.05 16.59 -7.74
C LEU A 271 -11.51 16.23 -7.45
N GLY A 272 -12.31 15.98 -8.48
CA GLY A 272 -13.76 15.84 -8.37
C GLY A 272 -14.39 17.10 -7.73
N LYS A 273 -15.35 16.92 -6.85
CA LYS A 273 -16.10 18.02 -6.21
C LYS A 273 -15.57 18.47 -4.86
N LYS A 274 -14.50 17.87 -4.36
CA LYS A 274 -13.98 18.11 -2.99
C LYS A 274 -13.87 19.60 -2.64
N TYR A 275 -13.30 20.39 -3.54
CA TYR A 275 -13.06 21.82 -3.31
C TYR A 275 -14.26 22.66 -3.76
N SER A 276 -14.89 22.36 -4.87
CA SER A 276 -16.00 23.14 -5.40
C SER A 276 -17.22 23.12 -4.46
N GLU A 277 -17.52 21.97 -3.87
CA GLU A 277 -18.59 21.86 -2.87
C GLU A 277 -18.26 22.63 -1.60
N ALA A 278 -17.06 22.49 -1.04
CA ALA A 278 -16.61 23.19 0.14
C ALA A 278 -16.61 24.72 -0.05
N LEU A 279 -16.20 25.19 -1.21
CA LEU A 279 -16.13 26.61 -1.57
C LEU A 279 -17.46 27.15 -2.13
N LYS A 280 -18.47 26.28 -2.33
CA LYS A 280 -19.74 26.63 -2.99
C LYS A 280 -19.49 27.28 -4.35
N ALA A 281 -18.46 26.79 -5.07
CA ALA A 281 -18.12 27.27 -6.39
C ALA A 281 -19.14 26.72 -7.41
N THR A 282 -20.05 27.56 -7.85
CA THR A 282 -21.16 27.21 -8.73
C THR A 282 -21.17 28.12 -9.96
N PHE A 283 -21.75 27.63 -11.04
CA PHE A 283 -22.04 28.43 -12.25
C PHE A 283 -23.51 28.25 -12.64
N LEU A 284 -24.04 29.21 -13.39
CA LEU A 284 -25.39 29.14 -13.94
C LEU A 284 -25.35 28.42 -15.28
N ASP A 285 -26.01 27.27 -15.35
CA ASP A 285 -26.32 26.61 -16.62
C ASP A 285 -27.66 27.12 -17.17
N LEU A 286 -27.94 26.81 -18.43
CA LEU A 286 -29.22 27.11 -19.12
C LEU A 286 -30.45 26.51 -18.39
N SER A 287 -30.24 25.48 -17.54
CA SER A 287 -31.26 24.87 -16.68
C SER A 287 -31.36 25.51 -15.30
N LEU A 288 -30.62 26.57 -14.97
CA LEU A 288 -30.54 27.22 -13.66
C LEU A 288 -30.01 26.30 -12.53
N ILE A 289 -29.31 25.20 -12.84
CA ILE A 289 -28.70 24.30 -11.88
C ILE A 289 -27.18 24.60 -11.80
N HIS A 290 -26.66 24.64 -10.57
CA HIS A 290 -25.29 25.02 -10.28
C HIS A 290 -24.42 23.80 -9.96
N ILE A 291 -23.41 23.49 -10.78
CA ILE A 291 -22.41 22.45 -10.48
C ILE A 291 -21.08 22.87 -11.09
N SER A 292 -19.98 22.65 -10.37
CA SER A 292 -18.62 22.73 -10.92
C SER A 292 -17.76 21.59 -10.43
N GLU A 293 -16.94 21.04 -11.30
CA GLU A 293 -15.94 20.04 -10.96
C GLU A 293 -14.55 20.57 -11.28
N PRO A 294 -13.72 20.95 -10.28
CA PRO A 294 -12.38 21.44 -10.53
C PRO A 294 -11.38 20.33 -10.78
N THR A 295 -10.50 20.55 -11.74
CA THR A 295 -9.29 19.75 -11.97
C THR A 295 -8.09 20.59 -11.61
N ARG A 296 -7.21 20.12 -10.70
CA ARG A 296 -6.00 20.82 -10.30
C ARG A 296 -4.79 20.22 -10.99
N GLN A 297 -3.87 21.09 -11.36
CA GLN A 297 -2.51 20.73 -11.69
C GLN A 297 -1.60 21.42 -10.70
N ALA A 298 -0.76 20.67 -10.03
CA ALA A 298 0.26 21.21 -9.14
C ALA A 298 1.64 20.81 -9.64
N GLU A 299 2.55 21.75 -9.50
CA GLU A 299 4.03 21.69 -9.50
C GLU A 299 4.72 21.13 -10.74
#